data_335c6edcd0ee40979175e3479bea3958
#
_entry.id   335c6edcd0ee40979175e3479bea3958
#
_cell.length_a   1.000
_cell.length_b   1.000
_cell.length_c   1.000
_cell.angle_alpha   90.00
_cell.angle_beta   90.00
_cell.angle_gamma   90.00
#
_symmetry.space_group_name_H-M   'P 1'
#
loop_
_entity.id
_entity.type
_entity.pdbx_description
1 polymer ?
#
loop_
_entity_poly.entity_id
_entity_poly.type
_entity_poly.pdbx_seq_one_letter_code
_entity_poly.pdbx_strand_id
1 'polypeptide(L)'
;HKCDQDGCDFKCKQAGGLKEHKARIHDIGVTWHKCDQDGCDFKCKSASNLKEHKAHIHDIGVTWHKCDQDECNYKCKKASNLKKHYEFVHDIGTNQCEYCCNNRNSKNSYFCKITGITSNICNGCYNKVTGKNTRKESEWSDYLDKHLGINGLLSSDKNLRQLGGCQLYRPDKLYTDLNYVEVGECDEFEHRHSNGNYDCDERRISEIYEEDGIIGKNMTVLRWNPDNYTPKEGLKKLSRNERLKIYVELSKKLREKTSHTDKIHIYYLFYSEDNPRLSKNIPYTMIHNLDEISHI
;
A
#
# COMPACT_ATOMS: atom_id res chain seq x y z
N HIS A 1 26.17 -2.38 -33.73
CA HIS A 1 24.98 -2.39 -34.57
C HIS A 1 24.01 -1.31 -34.10
N LYS A 2 23.59 -0.41 -35.02
CA LYS A 2 22.65 0.68 -34.76
C LYS A 2 21.30 0.37 -35.44
N CYS A 3 20.20 0.75 -34.83
CA CYS A 3 18.89 0.68 -35.47
C CYS A 3 18.84 1.70 -36.65
N ASP A 4 18.23 1.30 -37.75
CA ASP A 4 18.10 2.10 -38.97
C ASP A 4 16.67 2.68 -39.11
N GLN A 5 15.83 2.52 -38.09
CA GLN A 5 14.49 3.08 -38.14
C GLN A 5 14.50 4.53 -37.69
N ASP A 6 13.77 5.37 -38.42
CA ASP A 6 13.66 6.80 -38.15
C ASP A 6 13.25 7.10 -36.72
N GLY A 7 14.01 8.00 -36.07
CA GLY A 7 13.75 8.38 -34.67
C GLY A 7 14.19 7.35 -33.62
N CYS A 8 14.89 6.26 -34.01
CA CYS A 8 15.36 5.24 -33.08
C CYS A 8 16.89 5.32 -32.85
N ASP A 9 17.28 5.67 -31.62
CA ASP A 9 18.67 5.79 -31.20
C ASP A 9 19.29 4.50 -30.62
N PHE A 10 18.57 3.37 -30.72
CA PHE A 10 19.03 2.11 -30.15
C PHE A 10 20.30 1.61 -30.78
N LYS A 11 21.27 1.21 -29.92
CA LYS A 11 22.56 0.61 -30.32
C LYS A 11 22.85 -0.61 -29.44
N CYS A 12 23.40 -1.66 -30.04
CA CYS A 12 23.84 -2.85 -29.32
C CYS A 12 25.10 -3.44 -29.87
N LYS A 13 25.79 -4.28 -29.10
CA LYS A 13 27.08 -4.90 -29.49
C LYS A 13 26.92 -6.12 -30.42
N GLN A 14 25.75 -6.75 -30.43
CA GLN A 14 25.51 -8.00 -31.17
C GLN A 14 24.38 -7.84 -32.19
N ALA A 15 24.54 -8.41 -33.37
CA ALA A 15 23.52 -8.40 -34.42
C ALA A 15 22.18 -9.01 -33.97
N GLY A 16 22.23 -10.08 -33.13
CA GLY A 16 21.06 -10.69 -32.53
C GLY A 16 20.22 -9.73 -31.70
N GLY A 17 20.88 -8.90 -30.89
CA GLY A 17 20.21 -7.87 -30.09
C GLY A 17 19.53 -6.79 -30.93
N LEU A 18 20.13 -6.42 -32.09
CA LEU A 18 19.47 -5.52 -33.02
C LEU A 18 18.25 -6.14 -33.68
N LYS A 19 18.33 -7.42 -34.08
CA LYS A 19 17.21 -8.16 -34.64
C LYS A 19 16.04 -8.26 -33.65
N GLU A 20 16.34 -8.58 -32.39
CA GLU A 20 15.35 -8.65 -31.33
C GLU A 20 14.71 -7.27 -31.05
N HIS A 21 15.54 -6.21 -31.00
CA HIS A 21 15.03 -4.84 -30.86
C HIS A 21 14.08 -4.47 -32.01
N LYS A 22 14.47 -4.71 -33.27
CA LYS A 22 13.64 -4.43 -34.45
C LYS A 22 12.33 -5.21 -34.44
N ALA A 23 12.36 -6.48 -34.04
CA ALA A 23 11.17 -7.31 -33.93
C ALA A 23 10.25 -6.82 -32.80
N ARG A 24 10.82 -6.37 -31.69
CA ARG A 24 10.04 -6.01 -30.49
C ARG A 24 9.44 -4.61 -30.60
N ILE A 25 10.20 -3.64 -31.12
CA ILE A 25 9.84 -2.21 -31.11
C ILE A 25 9.25 -1.76 -32.44
N HIS A 26 9.79 -2.25 -33.56
CA HIS A 26 9.40 -1.80 -34.90
C HIS A 26 8.59 -2.84 -35.69
N ASP A 27 8.27 -3.97 -35.09
CA ASP A 27 7.52 -5.06 -35.71
C ASP A 27 8.17 -5.66 -36.99
N ILE A 28 9.49 -5.47 -37.14
CA ILE A 28 10.22 -5.92 -38.31
C ILE A 28 10.66 -7.39 -38.14
N GLY A 29 10.28 -8.24 -39.11
CA GLY A 29 10.63 -9.66 -39.09
C GLY A 29 9.85 -10.47 -38.03
N VAL A 30 8.65 -10.02 -37.64
CA VAL A 30 7.81 -10.67 -36.66
C VAL A 30 6.80 -11.58 -37.32
N THR A 31 6.68 -12.80 -36.80
CA THR A 31 5.57 -13.70 -37.12
C THR A 31 4.45 -13.44 -36.11
N TRP A 32 3.31 -12.95 -36.58
CA TRP A 32 2.14 -12.73 -35.75
C TRP A 32 1.33 -14.00 -35.57
N HIS A 33 1.09 -14.38 -34.33
CA HIS A 33 0.19 -15.44 -33.95
C HIS A 33 -1.18 -14.84 -33.62
N LYS A 34 -2.22 -15.16 -34.39
CA LYS A 34 -3.59 -14.67 -34.22
C LYS A 34 -4.44 -15.68 -33.48
N CYS A 35 -5.39 -15.20 -32.68
CA CYS A 35 -6.43 -16.04 -32.13
C CYS A 35 -7.37 -16.50 -33.23
N ASP A 36 -7.78 -17.76 -33.18
CA ASP A 36 -8.68 -18.40 -34.14
C ASP A 36 -10.12 -18.53 -33.62
N GLN A 37 -10.40 -17.88 -32.49
CA GLN A 37 -11.72 -17.92 -31.91
C GLN A 37 -12.58 -16.80 -32.50
N ASP A 38 -13.83 -17.16 -32.85
CA ASP A 38 -14.77 -16.22 -33.46
C ASP A 38 -14.95 -14.96 -32.62
N GLY A 39 -14.83 -13.79 -33.26
CA GLY A 39 -14.95 -12.48 -32.62
C GLY A 39 -13.74 -12.06 -31.76
N CYS A 40 -12.61 -12.77 -31.85
CA CYS A 40 -11.39 -12.42 -31.13
C CYS A 40 -10.28 -11.87 -32.04
N ASP A 41 -10.02 -10.59 -31.95
CA ASP A 41 -8.98 -9.90 -32.74
C ASP A 41 -7.58 -9.97 -32.11
N PHE A 42 -7.39 -10.76 -31.06
CA PHE A 42 -6.11 -10.84 -30.37
C PHE A 42 -5.03 -11.40 -31.26
N LYS A 43 -3.88 -10.70 -31.31
CA LYS A 43 -2.64 -11.13 -31.97
C LYS A 43 -1.44 -10.85 -31.09
N CYS A 44 -0.44 -11.71 -31.15
CA CYS A 44 0.80 -11.56 -30.39
C CYS A 44 2.00 -12.11 -31.14
N LYS A 45 3.21 -11.75 -30.68
CA LYS A 45 4.48 -12.13 -31.29
C LYS A 45 5.03 -13.50 -30.82
N SER A 46 4.32 -14.18 -29.94
CA SER A 46 4.78 -15.46 -29.35
C SER A 46 3.64 -16.48 -29.32
N ALA A 47 3.92 -17.69 -29.80
CA ALA A 47 2.97 -18.80 -29.71
C ALA A 47 2.58 -19.15 -28.26
N SER A 48 3.51 -18.98 -27.30
CA SER A 48 3.23 -19.17 -25.87
C SER A 48 2.22 -18.16 -25.33
N ASN A 49 2.33 -16.89 -25.73
CA ASN A 49 1.39 -15.84 -25.33
C ASN A 49 0.00 -16.08 -25.96
N LEU A 50 -0.05 -16.58 -27.20
CA LEU A 50 -1.32 -16.98 -27.81
C LEU A 50 -1.96 -18.15 -27.05
N LYS A 51 -1.17 -19.16 -26.66
CA LYS A 51 -1.67 -20.27 -25.85
C LYS A 51 -2.19 -19.79 -24.49
N GLU A 52 -1.48 -18.88 -23.85
CA GLU A 52 -1.89 -18.27 -22.58
C GLU A 52 -3.18 -17.46 -22.75
N HIS A 53 -3.29 -16.64 -23.80
CA HIS A 53 -4.51 -15.90 -24.14
C HIS A 53 -5.70 -16.86 -24.34
N LYS A 54 -5.55 -17.93 -25.15
CA LYS A 54 -6.60 -18.91 -25.38
C LYS A 54 -7.04 -19.60 -24.09
N ALA A 55 -6.09 -19.92 -23.20
CA ALA A 55 -6.38 -20.50 -21.90
C ALA A 55 -7.10 -19.52 -20.94
N HIS A 56 -6.74 -18.24 -20.98
CA HIS A 56 -7.33 -17.24 -20.08
C HIS A 56 -8.71 -16.76 -20.54
N ILE A 57 -8.84 -16.48 -21.83
CA ILE A 57 -10.03 -15.79 -22.38
C ILE A 57 -11.05 -16.79 -22.92
N HIS A 58 -10.59 -17.86 -23.56
CA HIS A 58 -11.47 -18.82 -24.25
C HIS A 58 -11.54 -20.17 -23.55
N ASP A 59 -10.89 -20.36 -22.41
CA ASP A 59 -10.86 -21.61 -21.64
C ASP A 59 -10.32 -22.81 -22.43
N ILE A 60 -9.54 -22.59 -23.50
CA ILE A 60 -9.00 -23.63 -24.36
C ILE A 60 -7.70 -24.19 -23.78
N GLY A 61 -7.67 -25.52 -23.62
CA GLY A 61 -6.49 -26.21 -23.07
C GLY A 61 -6.26 -25.98 -21.59
N VAL A 62 -7.32 -25.63 -20.84
CA VAL A 62 -7.27 -25.36 -19.40
C VAL A 62 -7.55 -26.62 -18.59
N THR A 63 -6.68 -26.93 -17.65
CA THR A 63 -6.98 -27.86 -16.57
C THR A 63 -7.62 -27.13 -15.42
N TRP A 64 -8.89 -27.44 -15.14
CA TRP A 64 -9.58 -26.83 -14.00
C TRP A 64 -9.24 -27.55 -12.71
N HIS A 65 -8.77 -26.81 -11.73
CA HIS A 65 -8.60 -27.26 -10.37
C HIS A 65 -9.86 -26.91 -9.57
N LYS A 66 -10.57 -27.94 -9.06
CA LYS A 66 -11.82 -27.77 -8.31
C LYS A 66 -11.57 -28.00 -6.83
N CYS A 67 -12.30 -27.26 -6.00
CA CYS A 67 -12.36 -27.54 -4.57
C CYS A 67 -13.11 -28.85 -4.33
N ASP A 68 -12.64 -29.66 -3.40
CA ASP A 68 -13.21 -30.94 -3.00
C ASP A 68 -13.96 -30.87 -1.67
N GLN A 69 -14.07 -29.66 -1.11
CA GLN A 69 -14.83 -29.46 0.13
C GLN A 69 -16.32 -29.44 -0.15
N ASP A 70 -17.10 -30.05 0.74
CA ASP A 70 -18.56 -30.15 0.65
C ASP A 70 -19.17 -28.74 0.47
N GLU A 71 -20.15 -28.65 -0.44
CA GLU A 71 -20.88 -27.43 -0.80
C GLU A 71 -20.02 -26.30 -1.44
N CYS A 72 -18.73 -26.55 -1.72
CA CYS A 72 -17.85 -25.55 -2.33
C CYS A 72 -17.74 -25.74 -3.85
N ASN A 73 -18.32 -24.81 -4.60
CA ASN A 73 -18.30 -24.85 -6.08
C ASN A 73 -17.10 -24.09 -6.68
N TYR A 74 -16.08 -23.75 -5.88
CA TYR A 74 -14.93 -23.02 -6.37
C TYR A 74 -14.10 -23.85 -7.34
N LYS A 75 -13.75 -23.24 -8.49
CA LYS A 75 -12.82 -23.78 -9.48
C LYS A 75 -11.89 -22.69 -10.02
N CYS A 76 -10.67 -23.06 -10.34
CA CYS A 76 -9.67 -22.11 -10.86
C CYS A 76 -8.72 -22.79 -11.85
N LYS A 77 -8.03 -21.97 -12.65
CA LYS A 77 -7.09 -22.41 -13.70
C LYS A 77 -5.67 -22.69 -13.20
N LYS A 78 -5.34 -22.36 -11.95
CA LYS A 78 -4.00 -22.53 -11.37
C LYS A 78 -4.10 -23.28 -10.03
N ALA A 79 -3.33 -24.34 -9.87
CA ALA A 79 -3.25 -25.09 -8.60
C ALA A 79 -2.87 -24.21 -7.40
N SER A 80 -2.03 -23.17 -7.63
CA SER A 80 -1.67 -22.20 -6.59
C SER A 80 -2.86 -21.38 -6.08
N ASN A 81 -3.84 -21.10 -6.94
CA ASN A 81 -5.05 -20.39 -6.55
C ASN A 81 -6.01 -21.30 -5.77
N LEU A 82 -6.09 -22.60 -6.16
CA LEU A 82 -6.84 -23.57 -5.37
C LEU A 82 -6.23 -23.74 -3.98
N LYS A 83 -4.90 -23.81 -3.88
CA LYS A 83 -4.21 -23.85 -2.58
C LYS A 83 -4.54 -22.65 -1.72
N LYS A 84 -4.51 -21.44 -2.29
CA LYS A 84 -4.91 -20.22 -1.58
C LYS A 84 -6.38 -20.25 -1.15
N HIS A 85 -7.26 -20.78 -2.01
CA HIS A 85 -8.66 -20.92 -1.68
C HIS A 85 -8.85 -21.87 -0.48
N TYR A 86 -8.17 -23.04 -0.44
CA TYR A 86 -8.18 -23.90 0.74
C TYR A 86 -7.69 -23.20 1.99
N GLU A 87 -6.62 -22.41 1.87
CA GLU A 87 -6.05 -21.65 2.98
C GLU A 87 -7.00 -20.56 3.51
N PHE A 88 -7.70 -19.84 2.62
CA PHE A 88 -8.50 -18.65 3.01
C PHE A 88 -9.97 -18.95 3.28
N VAL A 89 -10.53 -19.98 2.65
CA VAL A 89 -11.97 -20.28 2.73
C VAL A 89 -12.25 -21.44 3.67
N HIS A 90 -11.38 -22.45 3.63
CA HIS A 90 -11.57 -23.68 4.40
C HIS A 90 -10.58 -23.87 5.54
N ASP A 91 -9.68 -22.91 5.77
CA ASP A 91 -8.61 -22.97 6.79
C ASP A 91 -7.73 -24.25 6.69
N ILE A 92 -7.67 -24.88 5.51
CA ILE A 92 -6.93 -26.10 5.27
C ILE A 92 -5.50 -25.78 4.85
N GLY A 93 -4.52 -26.37 5.55
CA GLY A 93 -3.10 -26.22 5.21
C GLY A 93 -2.48 -24.88 5.63
N THR A 94 -3.18 -24.13 6.49
CA THR A 94 -2.65 -22.92 7.10
C THR A 94 -1.81 -23.28 8.32
N ASN A 95 -0.54 -22.94 8.27
CA ASN A 95 0.22 -22.75 9.51
C ASN A 95 -0.19 -21.40 10.08
N GLN A 96 -1.23 -21.40 10.92
CA GLN A 96 -1.65 -20.22 11.63
C GLN A 96 -0.50 -19.70 12.48
N CYS A 97 -0.29 -18.39 12.45
CA CYS A 97 0.72 -17.76 13.29
C CYS A 97 0.26 -17.84 14.75
N GLU A 98 1.03 -18.52 15.59
CA GLU A 98 0.72 -18.68 17.01
C GLU A 98 0.80 -17.38 17.82
N TYR A 99 1.33 -16.30 17.21
CA TYR A 99 1.43 -14.99 17.87
C TYR A 99 0.26 -14.05 17.51
N CYS A 100 -0.08 -13.92 16.23
CA CYS A 100 -1.15 -13.00 15.80
C CYS A 100 -2.41 -13.70 15.32
N CYS A 101 -2.46 -15.02 15.38
CA CYS A 101 -3.58 -15.87 14.94
C CYS A 101 -4.04 -15.63 13.49
N ASN A 102 -3.27 -14.90 12.69
CA ASN A 102 -3.58 -14.69 11.29
C ASN A 102 -3.12 -15.89 10.44
N ASN A 103 -3.91 -16.26 9.44
CA ASN A 103 -3.58 -17.27 8.45
C ASN A 103 -2.47 -16.76 7.52
N ARG A 104 -1.25 -16.69 8.02
CA ARG A 104 -0.03 -16.34 7.27
C ARG A 104 0.91 -17.52 7.37
N ASN A 105 1.56 -17.89 6.25
CA ASN A 105 2.60 -18.92 6.27
C ASN A 105 3.61 -18.62 7.36
N SER A 106 3.49 -19.30 8.51
CA SER A 106 4.43 -19.21 9.61
C SER A 106 5.64 -20.05 9.24
N LYS A 107 6.68 -19.39 8.73
CA LYS A 107 7.94 -20.06 8.32
C LYS A 107 9.04 -19.95 9.39
N ASN A 108 8.78 -19.20 10.47
CA ASN A 108 9.80 -18.90 11.45
C ASN A 108 9.47 -19.59 12.78
N SER A 109 10.41 -20.37 13.26
CA SER A 109 10.39 -20.90 14.62
C SER A 109 11.03 -19.87 15.54
N TYR A 110 10.31 -19.42 16.57
CA TYR A 110 10.77 -18.47 17.57
C TYR A 110 10.75 -19.11 18.95
N PHE A 111 11.92 -19.14 19.61
CA PHE A 111 12.04 -19.59 20.99
C PHE A 111 11.92 -18.38 21.94
N CYS A 112 10.88 -18.34 22.74
CA CYS A 112 10.69 -17.33 23.77
C CYS A 112 11.53 -17.67 25.02
N LYS A 113 12.57 -16.89 25.30
CA LYS A 113 13.45 -17.11 26.46
C LYS A 113 12.75 -16.95 27.80
N ILE A 114 11.61 -16.24 27.85
CA ILE A 114 10.86 -16.00 29.10
C ILE A 114 9.97 -17.20 29.42
N THR A 115 9.29 -17.76 28.43
CA THR A 115 8.34 -18.87 28.62
C THR A 115 8.94 -20.25 28.34
N GLY A 116 10.10 -20.32 27.69
CA GLY A 116 10.72 -21.58 27.26
C GLY A 116 9.99 -22.27 26.11
N ILE A 117 8.98 -21.61 25.48
CA ILE A 117 8.15 -22.19 24.43
C ILE A 117 8.66 -21.81 23.05
N THR A 118 8.67 -22.79 22.14
CA THR A 118 8.94 -22.56 20.73
C THR A 118 7.63 -22.43 19.97
N SER A 119 7.44 -21.31 19.29
CA SER A 119 6.23 -21.00 18.51
C SER A 119 6.53 -20.82 17.04
N ASN A 120 5.62 -21.29 16.18
CA ASN A 120 5.67 -21.03 14.74
C ASN A 120 4.95 -19.72 14.44
N ILE A 121 5.71 -18.72 14.02
CA ILE A 121 5.20 -17.36 13.82
C ILE A 121 5.46 -16.85 12.41
N CYS A 122 4.54 -16.02 11.91
CA CYS A 122 4.69 -15.38 10.60
C CYS A 122 5.91 -14.43 10.59
N ASN A 123 6.39 -14.12 9.39
CA ASN A 123 7.58 -13.28 9.21
C ASN A 123 7.41 -11.89 9.87
N GLY A 124 6.22 -11.30 9.81
CA GLY A 124 5.92 -10.02 10.47
C GLY A 124 6.06 -10.11 11.99
N CYS A 125 5.48 -11.13 12.60
CA CYS A 125 5.61 -11.37 14.05
C CYS A 125 7.04 -11.71 14.47
N TYR A 126 7.73 -12.51 13.66
CA TYR A 126 9.15 -12.83 13.90
C TYR A 126 10.02 -11.57 13.91
N ASN A 127 9.84 -10.69 12.92
CA ASN A 127 10.57 -9.43 12.86
C ASN A 127 10.23 -8.53 14.06
N LYS A 128 8.97 -8.49 14.48
CA LYS A 128 8.52 -7.72 15.64
C LYS A 128 9.15 -8.21 16.95
N VAL A 129 9.13 -9.51 17.22
CA VAL A 129 9.67 -10.08 18.47
C VAL A 129 11.20 -10.14 18.50
N THR A 130 11.85 -10.20 17.34
CA THR A 130 13.32 -10.21 17.23
C THR A 130 13.94 -8.82 17.03
N GLY A 131 13.11 -7.78 16.84
CA GLY A 131 13.57 -6.43 16.51
C GLY A 131 14.24 -6.33 15.13
N LYS A 132 14.09 -7.38 14.27
CA LYS A 132 14.65 -7.37 12.92
C LYS A 132 13.64 -6.71 11.97
N ASN A 133 14.06 -5.60 11.36
CA ASN A 133 13.30 -4.91 10.31
C ASN A 133 11.84 -4.60 10.69
N THR A 134 11.64 -3.92 11.82
CA THR A 134 10.36 -3.24 12.03
C THR A 134 10.21 -2.20 10.92
N ARG A 135 9.16 -2.29 10.11
CA ARG A 135 8.81 -1.22 9.18
C ARG A 135 8.64 0.05 10.02
N LYS A 136 9.07 1.17 9.50
CA LYS A 136 8.92 2.47 10.18
C LYS A 136 7.46 2.78 10.49
N GLU A 137 6.58 2.38 9.58
CA GLU A 137 5.12 2.39 9.75
C GLU A 137 4.66 1.57 10.98
N SER A 138 5.22 0.37 11.19
CA SER A 138 4.86 -0.45 12.36
C SER A 138 5.32 0.19 13.67
N GLU A 139 6.52 0.77 13.69
CA GLU A 139 7.06 1.50 14.85
C GLU A 139 6.19 2.72 15.18
N TRP A 140 5.82 3.49 14.16
CA TRP A 140 4.91 4.63 14.26
C TRP A 140 3.53 4.18 14.76
N SER A 141 2.95 3.15 14.16
CA SER A 141 1.63 2.63 14.55
C SER A 141 1.62 2.15 15.99
N ASP A 142 2.62 1.34 16.42
CA ASP A 142 2.73 0.86 17.81
C ASP A 142 2.92 2.03 18.80
N TYR A 143 3.66 3.08 18.39
CA TYR A 143 3.83 4.27 19.21
C TYR A 143 2.52 5.04 19.39
N LEU A 144 1.74 5.22 18.31
CA LEU A 144 0.44 5.89 18.37
C LEU A 144 -0.55 5.11 19.25
N ASP A 145 -0.64 3.78 19.10
CA ASP A 145 -1.52 2.93 19.92
C ASP A 145 -1.21 3.06 21.41
N LYS A 146 0.08 3.18 21.74
CA LYS A 146 0.52 3.35 23.13
C LYS A 146 0.16 4.72 23.71
N HIS A 147 0.24 5.80 22.91
CA HIS A 147 0.18 7.18 23.42
C HIS A 147 -1.14 7.90 23.16
N LEU A 148 -1.88 7.50 22.12
CA LEU A 148 -3.23 8.01 21.81
C LEU A 148 -4.33 7.07 22.30
N GLY A 149 -3.97 5.80 22.57
CA GLY A 149 -4.92 4.76 22.87
C GLY A 149 -5.71 4.31 21.64
N ILE A 150 -6.61 3.36 21.85
CA ILE A 150 -7.48 2.82 20.79
C ILE A 150 -8.86 3.50 20.76
N ASN A 151 -9.13 4.45 21.64
CA ASN A 151 -10.40 5.16 21.68
C ASN A 151 -10.60 5.96 20.39
N GLY A 152 -11.71 5.72 19.72
CA GLY A 152 -12.00 6.31 18.42
C GLY A 152 -11.23 5.70 17.24
N LEU A 153 -10.33 4.74 17.46
CA LEU A 153 -9.67 4.02 16.36
C LEU A 153 -10.68 3.16 15.61
N LEU A 154 -11.02 3.56 14.40
CA LEU A 154 -11.93 2.83 13.53
C LEU A 154 -11.19 1.76 12.72
N SER A 155 -9.98 2.08 12.25
CA SER A 155 -9.19 1.20 11.39
C SER A 155 -7.69 1.39 11.57
N SER A 156 -6.97 0.30 11.40
CA SER A 156 -5.52 0.27 11.22
C SER A 156 -5.21 -0.66 10.06
N ASP A 157 -4.62 -0.13 8.98
CA ASP A 157 -4.26 -0.85 7.75
C ASP A 157 -5.40 -1.75 7.20
N LYS A 158 -6.65 -1.29 7.24
CA LYS A 158 -7.80 -1.97 6.66
C LYS A 158 -8.44 -1.08 5.61
N ASN A 159 -8.94 -1.67 4.53
CA ASN A 159 -9.67 -0.88 3.55
C ASN A 159 -11.06 -0.48 4.08
N LEU A 160 -11.54 0.69 3.64
CA LEU A 160 -12.81 1.25 4.11
C LEU A 160 -13.99 0.34 3.78
N ARG A 161 -13.93 -0.43 2.69
CA ARG A 161 -14.97 -1.40 2.33
C ARG A 161 -15.15 -2.50 3.37
N GLN A 162 -14.09 -2.90 4.06
CA GLN A 162 -14.17 -3.87 5.17
C GLN A 162 -14.86 -3.28 6.42
N LEU A 163 -15.00 -1.96 6.45
CA LEU A 163 -15.68 -1.21 7.52
C LEU A 163 -17.09 -0.76 7.10
N GLY A 164 -17.60 -1.24 5.96
CA GLY A 164 -18.92 -0.88 5.44
C GLY A 164 -18.92 0.28 4.45
N GLY A 165 -17.76 0.89 4.16
CA GLY A 165 -17.60 1.92 3.13
C GLY A 165 -17.58 1.34 1.71
N CYS A 166 -17.64 2.21 0.71
CA CYS A 166 -17.67 1.84 -0.71
C CYS A 166 -16.28 1.67 -1.30
N GLN A 167 -15.27 2.32 -0.74
CA GLN A 167 -13.94 2.42 -1.32
C GLN A 167 -12.95 1.36 -0.83
N LEU A 168 -11.95 1.06 -1.67
CA LEU A 168 -10.87 0.13 -1.37
C LEU A 168 -9.65 0.80 -0.71
N TYR A 169 -9.77 2.08 -0.35
CA TYR A 169 -8.67 2.81 0.29
C TYR A 169 -8.34 2.25 1.67
N ARG A 170 -7.06 2.23 1.97
CA ARG A 170 -6.50 1.67 3.21
C ARG A 170 -5.64 2.74 3.87
N PRO A 171 -6.24 3.62 4.69
CA PRO A 171 -5.44 4.51 5.52
C PRO A 171 -4.65 3.70 6.55
N ASP A 172 -3.42 4.12 6.85
CA ASP A 172 -2.60 3.45 7.85
C ASP A 172 -3.26 3.51 9.22
N LYS A 173 -3.87 4.65 9.56
CA LYS A 173 -4.72 4.83 10.75
C LYS A 173 -5.92 5.70 10.42
N LEU A 174 -7.08 5.34 10.97
CA LEU A 174 -8.30 6.12 10.88
C LEU A 174 -8.96 6.20 12.25
N TYR A 175 -9.03 7.41 12.80
CA TYR A 175 -9.75 7.70 14.04
C TYR A 175 -10.97 8.55 13.74
N THR A 176 -12.06 8.30 14.45
CA THR A 176 -13.30 9.08 14.31
C THR A 176 -13.99 9.28 15.65
N ASP A 177 -14.64 10.42 15.78
CA ASP A 177 -15.64 10.71 16.80
C ASP A 177 -16.91 11.29 16.14
N LEU A 178 -17.75 11.95 16.93
CA LEU A 178 -19.02 12.49 16.44
C LEU A 178 -18.85 13.54 15.32
N ASN A 179 -17.86 14.42 15.42
CA ASN A 179 -17.71 15.59 14.55
C ASN A 179 -16.35 15.68 13.84
N TYR A 180 -15.45 14.75 14.11
CA TYR A 180 -14.06 14.81 13.68
C TYR A 180 -13.57 13.46 13.18
N VAL A 181 -12.75 13.51 12.14
CA VAL A 181 -12.04 12.35 11.57
C VAL A 181 -10.57 12.68 11.41
N GLU A 182 -9.70 11.81 11.87
CA GLU A 182 -8.27 11.88 11.68
C GLU A 182 -7.78 10.71 10.85
N VAL A 183 -7.17 11.01 9.71
CA VAL A 183 -6.47 10.05 8.86
C VAL A 183 -4.98 10.18 9.11
N GLY A 184 -4.35 9.12 9.60
CA GLY A 184 -2.89 9.06 9.80
C GLY A 184 -2.23 8.28 8.69
N GLU A 185 -1.17 8.83 8.09
CA GLU A 185 -0.36 8.22 7.03
C GLU A 185 1.12 8.29 7.39
N CYS A 186 1.83 7.18 7.28
CA CYS A 186 3.27 7.08 7.48
C CYS A 186 3.98 7.04 6.12
N ASP A 187 4.44 8.18 5.64
CA ASP A 187 4.94 8.37 4.28
C ASP A 187 6.47 8.18 4.19
N GLU A 188 6.91 6.96 3.97
CA GLU A 188 8.33 6.69 3.75
C GLU A 188 8.85 7.49 2.54
N PHE A 189 10.03 8.12 2.71
CA PHE A 189 10.67 8.99 1.71
C PHE A 189 9.77 10.14 1.23
N GLU A 190 8.87 10.64 2.09
CA GLU A 190 7.92 11.71 1.75
C GLU A 190 7.12 11.41 0.47
N HIS A 191 6.91 10.15 0.15
CA HIS A 191 6.33 9.68 -1.13
C HIS A 191 7.03 10.17 -2.41
N ARG A 192 8.26 10.70 -2.33
CA ARG A 192 8.98 11.25 -3.50
C ARG A 192 9.19 10.23 -4.61
N HIS A 193 9.30 8.95 -4.26
CA HIS A 193 9.61 7.86 -5.20
C HIS A 193 8.38 7.08 -5.69
N SER A 194 7.17 7.47 -5.29
CA SER A 194 5.96 6.81 -5.80
C SER A 194 5.71 7.25 -7.25
N ASN A 195 5.45 6.28 -8.14
CA ASN A 195 5.15 6.53 -9.56
C ASN A 195 3.75 7.12 -9.81
N GLY A 196 3.00 7.46 -8.75
CA GLY A 196 1.66 8.03 -8.84
C GLY A 196 1.67 9.53 -9.11
N ASN A 197 0.67 10.02 -9.86
CA ASN A 197 0.41 11.44 -9.98
C ASN A 197 -0.06 12.01 -8.65
N TYR A 198 0.28 13.25 -8.39
CA TYR A 198 -0.16 14.05 -7.26
C TYR A 198 -1.71 14.12 -7.15
N ASP A 199 -2.37 14.27 -8.28
CA ASP A 199 -3.84 14.30 -8.38
C ASP A 199 -4.49 13.03 -7.80
N CYS A 200 -3.77 11.91 -7.74
CA CYS A 200 -4.26 10.67 -7.13
C CYS A 200 -4.34 10.74 -5.59
N ASP A 201 -3.40 11.45 -4.93
CA ASP A 201 -3.38 11.56 -3.47
C ASP A 201 -4.50 12.49 -2.96
N GLU A 202 -4.68 13.67 -3.59
CA GLU A 202 -5.77 14.57 -3.25
C GLU A 202 -7.15 13.97 -3.56
N ARG A 203 -7.27 13.30 -4.70
CA ARG A 203 -8.48 12.57 -5.06
C ARG A 203 -8.82 11.49 -4.05
N ARG A 204 -7.81 10.71 -3.61
CA ARG A 204 -7.98 9.70 -2.55
C ARG A 204 -8.48 10.32 -1.25
N ILE A 205 -7.93 11.45 -0.83
CA ILE A 205 -8.35 12.17 0.37
C ILE A 205 -9.81 12.63 0.23
N SER A 206 -10.18 13.21 -0.91
CA SER A 206 -11.56 13.63 -1.19
C SER A 206 -12.53 12.46 -1.20
N GLU A 207 -12.15 11.35 -1.82
CA GLU A 207 -12.98 10.13 -1.86
C GLU A 207 -13.13 9.48 -0.47
N ILE A 208 -12.12 9.54 0.41
CA ILE A 208 -12.25 9.13 1.81
C ILE A 208 -13.24 10.04 2.54
N TYR A 209 -13.20 11.35 2.29
CA TYR A 209 -14.10 12.31 2.92
C TYR A 209 -15.58 12.08 2.53
N GLU A 210 -15.84 11.59 1.32
CA GLU A 210 -17.18 11.31 0.80
C GLU A 210 -17.79 10.00 1.33
N GLU A 211 -17.04 9.21 2.11
CA GLU A 211 -17.54 7.95 2.67
C GLU A 211 -18.61 8.16 3.73
N ASP A 212 -19.57 7.23 3.77
CA ASP A 212 -20.61 7.19 4.79
C ASP A 212 -20.03 7.15 6.20
N GLY A 213 -20.51 8.04 7.06
CA GLY A 213 -20.03 8.21 8.43
C GLY A 213 -18.79 9.10 8.58
N ILE A 214 -18.19 9.56 7.47
CA ILE A 214 -17.13 10.56 7.44
C ILE A 214 -17.66 11.88 6.90
N ILE A 215 -18.46 11.82 5.85
CA ILE A 215 -19.05 13.00 5.21
C ILE A 215 -19.75 13.92 6.21
N GLY A 216 -19.45 15.20 6.11
CA GLY A 216 -20.02 16.23 7.00
C GLY A 216 -19.25 16.45 8.30
N LYS A 217 -18.27 15.60 8.63
CA LYS A 217 -17.34 15.83 9.74
C LYS A 217 -16.15 16.68 9.29
N ASN A 218 -15.43 17.25 10.23
CA ASN A 218 -14.14 17.86 9.94
C ASN A 218 -13.08 16.77 9.83
N MET A 219 -12.39 16.69 8.69
CA MET A 219 -11.36 15.70 8.45
C MET A 219 -9.97 16.31 8.47
N THR A 220 -9.09 15.75 9.27
CA THR A 220 -7.68 16.10 9.30
C THR A 220 -6.83 14.93 8.82
N VAL A 221 -5.89 15.20 7.93
CA VAL A 221 -4.94 14.21 7.42
C VAL A 221 -3.56 14.53 8.00
N LEU A 222 -3.03 13.64 8.85
CA LEU A 222 -1.71 13.75 9.44
C LEU A 222 -0.73 12.88 8.66
N ARG A 223 0.13 13.48 7.87
CA ARG A 223 1.15 12.79 7.06
C ARG A 223 2.51 12.91 7.74
N TRP A 224 3.08 11.81 8.16
CA TRP A 224 4.32 11.78 8.89
C TRP A 224 5.46 11.16 8.08
N ASN A 225 6.55 11.90 7.93
CA ASN A 225 7.78 11.41 7.33
C ASN A 225 8.65 10.69 8.37
N PRO A 226 8.84 9.36 8.29
CA PRO A 226 9.71 8.60 9.20
C PRO A 226 11.20 8.74 8.89
N ASP A 227 11.54 9.26 7.72
CA ASP A 227 12.90 9.27 7.18
C ASP A 227 13.68 10.51 7.55
N ASN A 228 14.88 10.62 6.98
CA ASN A 228 15.66 11.83 7.06
C ASN A 228 14.95 12.96 6.32
N TYR A 229 14.94 14.13 6.91
CA TYR A 229 14.35 15.34 6.37
C TYR A 229 15.32 16.51 6.53
N THR A 230 15.13 17.54 5.74
CA THR A 230 15.84 18.83 5.90
C THR A 230 14.97 19.72 6.79
N PRO A 231 15.42 20.09 7.98
CA PRO A 231 14.65 20.99 8.83
C PRO A 231 14.56 22.37 8.18
N LYS A 232 13.51 23.10 8.52
CA LYS A 232 13.35 24.48 8.14
C LYS A 232 14.55 25.32 8.63
N GLU A 233 14.90 26.36 7.90
CA GLU A 233 16.03 27.22 8.24
C GLU A 233 15.93 27.70 9.70
N GLY A 234 17.03 27.60 10.44
CA GLY A 234 17.09 27.95 11.86
C GLY A 234 16.57 26.89 12.83
N LEU A 235 15.98 25.80 12.37
CA LEU A 235 15.50 24.73 13.23
C LEU A 235 16.51 23.59 13.37
N LYS A 236 16.58 23.03 14.59
CA LYS A 236 17.39 21.82 14.86
C LYS A 236 16.72 20.59 14.27
N LYS A 237 17.53 19.71 13.66
CA LYS A 237 17.07 18.39 13.24
C LYS A 237 16.71 17.53 14.45
N LEU A 238 15.49 17.01 14.47
CA LEU A 238 14.96 16.19 15.55
C LEU A 238 15.17 14.69 15.28
N SER A 239 15.39 13.93 16.34
CA SER A 239 15.37 12.47 16.29
C SER A 239 13.97 11.95 15.96
N ARG A 240 13.86 10.68 15.51
CA ARG A 240 12.57 10.05 15.21
C ARG A 240 11.63 10.06 16.42
N ASN A 241 12.15 9.78 17.61
CA ASN A 241 11.36 9.78 18.85
C ASN A 241 10.81 11.16 19.22
N GLU A 242 11.60 12.23 19.03
CA GLU A 242 11.12 13.60 19.25
C GLU A 242 10.01 13.94 18.25
N ARG A 243 10.17 13.54 16.99
CA ARG A 243 9.15 13.73 15.94
C ARG A 243 7.85 12.98 16.22
N LEU A 244 7.92 11.76 16.76
CA LEU A 244 6.74 10.98 17.17
C LEU A 244 6.00 11.64 18.32
N LYS A 245 6.70 12.25 19.28
CA LYS A 245 6.06 13.02 20.35
C LYS A 245 5.28 14.21 19.79
N ILE A 246 5.87 14.94 18.83
CA ILE A 246 5.22 16.07 18.17
C ILE A 246 3.95 15.61 17.44
N TYR A 247 3.99 14.47 16.73
CA TYR A 247 2.80 13.89 16.10
C TYR A 247 1.69 13.65 17.13
N VAL A 248 2.00 13.00 18.24
CA VAL A 248 1.02 12.66 19.29
C VAL A 248 0.42 13.93 19.91
N GLU A 249 1.24 14.94 20.21
CA GLU A 249 0.76 16.20 20.77
C GLU A 249 -0.14 16.97 19.78
N LEU A 250 0.21 17.00 18.49
CA LEU A 250 -0.64 17.58 17.45
C LEU A 250 -1.98 16.84 17.36
N SER A 251 -1.96 15.49 17.29
CA SER A 251 -3.16 14.69 17.20
C SER A 251 -4.09 14.93 18.41
N LYS A 252 -3.56 14.95 19.63
CA LYS A 252 -4.35 15.26 20.83
C LYS A 252 -5.00 16.63 20.74
N LYS A 253 -4.21 17.66 20.41
CA LYS A 253 -4.70 19.02 20.32
C LYS A 253 -5.81 19.19 19.28
N LEU A 254 -5.65 18.55 18.11
CA LEU A 254 -6.66 18.57 17.06
C LEU A 254 -7.97 17.88 17.47
N ARG A 255 -7.90 16.81 18.25
CA ARG A 255 -9.07 16.10 18.78
C ARG A 255 -9.80 16.88 19.87
N GLU A 256 -9.09 17.68 20.63
CA GLU A 256 -9.66 18.55 21.67
C GLU A 256 -10.25 19.85 21.10
N LYS A 257 -9.92 20.18 19.86
CA LYS A 257 -10.37 21.42 19.22
C LYS A 257 -11.86 21.37 18.93
N THR A 258 -12.59 22.36 19.47
CA THR A 258 -14.06 22.43 19.35
C THR A 258 -14.56 22.93 18.00
N SER A 259 -13.70 23.62 17.24
CA SER A 259 -14.02 24.14 15.90
C SER A 259 -12.82 24.03 14.96
N HIS A 260 -13.09 23.56 13.75
CA HIS A 260 -12.11 23.51 12.66
C HIS A 260 -12.54 24.48 11.56
N THR A 261 -11.59 25.21 11.00
CA THR A 261 -11.85 26.21 9.95
C THR A 261 -12.13 25.57 8.59
N ASP A 262 -11.45 24.48 8.32
CA ASP A 262 -11.53 23.77 7.04
C ASP A 262 -12.24 22.41 7.20
N LYS A 263 -13.02 22.03 6.20
CA LYS A 263 -13.65 20.70 6.17
C LYS A 263 -12.63 19.59 6.03
N ILE A 264 -11.56 19.84 5.27
CA ILE A 264 -10.42 18.94 5.08
C ILE A 264 -9.16 19.79 5.25
N HIS A 265 -8.23 19.35 6.12
CA HIS A 265 -6.94 20.00 6.30
C HIS A 265 -5.82 18.97 6.40
N ILE A 266 -4.68 19.21 5.74
CA ILE A 266 -3.53 18.31 5.75
C ILE A 266 -2.43 18.90 6.61
N TYR A 267 -1.87 18.12 7.54
CA TYR A 267 -0.65 18.44 8.25
C TYR A 267 0.49 17.57 7.77
N TYR A 268 1.52 18.18 7.19
CA TYR A 268 2.74 17.50 6.77
C TYR A 268 3.79 17.65 7.88
N LEU A 269 4.08 16.54 8.56
CA LEU A 269 5.03 16.51 9.66
C LEU A 269 6.42 16.10 9.15
N PHE A 270 7.38 17.03 9.24
CA PHE A 270 8.79 16.81 8.87
C PHE A 270 9.01 16.53 7.38
N TYR A 271 8.23 17.18 6.54
CA TYR A 271 8.41 17.20 5.11
C TYR A 271 9.34 18.34 4.69
N SER A 272 10.01 18.15 3.56
CA SER A 272 10.81 19.21 2.94
C SER A 272 9.90 20.18 2.18
N GLU A 273 10.16 21.48 2.26
CA GLU A 273 9.34 22.52 1.60
C GLU A 273 9.31 22.40 0.06
N ASP A 274 10.36 21.83 -0.52
CA ASP A 274 10.48 21.56 -1.96
C ASP A 274 9.83 20.24 -2.42
N ASN A 275 9.09 19.58 -1.53
CA ASN A 275 8.46 18.32 -1.89
C ASN A 275 7.37 18.54 -2.95
N PRO A 276 7.47 17.91 -4.14
CA PRO A 276 6.49 18.06 -5.21
C PRO A 276 5.13 17.41 -4.89
N ARG A 277 5.04 16.69 -3.75
CA ARG A 277 3.84 16.00 -3.28
C ARG A 277 3.01 16.77 -2.26
N LEU A 278 3.37 18.03 -1.97
CA LEU A 278 2.53 18.89 -1.15
C LEU A 278 1.22 19.23 -1.87
N SER A 279 0.13 19.31 -1.13
CA SER A 279 -1.20 19.59 -1.66
C SER A 279 -1.26 20.92 -2.41
N LYS A 280 -2.01 20.95 -3.53
CA LYS A 280 -2.22 22.17 -4.31
C LYS A 280 -3.61 22.76 -4.11
N ASN A 281 -4.59 21.90 -3.81
CA ASN A 281 -6.00 22.31 -3.77
C ASN A 281 -6.59 22.19 -2.35
N ILE A 282 -6.03 21.31 -1.51
CA ILE A 282 -6.48 21.15 -0.12
C ILE A 282 -5.57 22.00 0.79
N PRO A 283 -6.12 22.81 1.71
CA PRO A 283 -5.34 23.57 2.68
C PRO A 283 -4.41 22.67 3.49
N TYR A 284 -3.18 23.12 3.71
CA TYR A 284 -2.23 22.37 4.50
C TYR A 284 -1.36 23.27 5.41
N THR A 285 -0.80 22.62 6.43
CA THR A 285 0.19 23.20 7.34
C THR A 285 1.39 22.28 7.45
N MET A 286 2.59 22.83 7.44
CA MET A 286 3.82 22.07 7.66
C MET A 286 4.26 22.24 9.12
N ILE A 287 4.64 21.12 9.76
CA ILE A 287 5.07 21.08 11.17
C ILE A 287 6.49 20.52 11.26
N HIS A 288 7.40 21.28 11.81
CA HIS A 288 8.81 20.93 12.02
C HIS A 288 9.25 20.95 13.48
N ASN A 289 8.48 21.60 14.36
CA ASN A 289 8.78 21.67 15.77
C ASN A 289 7.50 21.74 16.64
N LEU A 290 7.68 21.71 17.96
CA LEU A 290 6.57 21.75 18.91
C LEU A 290 5.93 23.15 19.01
N ASP A 291 6.71 24.21 18.79
CA ASP A 291 6.23 25.60 18.93
C ASP A 291 5.18 25.93 17.85
N GLU A 292 5.32 25.35 16.65
CA GLU A 292 4.35 25.51 15.55
C GLU A 292 2.97 24.93 15.89
N ILE A 293 2.91 23.97 16.83
CA ILE A 293 1.65 23.40 17.30
C ILE A 293 0.92 24.36 18.27
N SER A 294 1.65 25.24 18.97
CA SER A 294 1.07 26.11 19.99
C SER A 294 -0.02 27.04 19.45
N HIS A 295 0.02 27.34 18.16
CA HIS A 295 -0.90 28.25 17.47
C HIS A 295 -2.06 27.53 16.76
N ILE A 296 -2.09 26.20 16.77
CA ILE A 296 -3.17 25.38 16.23
C ILE A 296 -4.23 25.16 17.30
#